data_a71172800bf9d356f221b8d598cfa755
#
_entry.id   a71172800bf9d356f221b8d598cfa755
#
_cell.length_a   1.000
_cell.length_b   1.000
_cell.length_c   1.000
_cell.angle_alpha   90.00
_cell.angle_beta   90.00
_cell.angle_gamma   90.00
#
_symmetry.space_group_name_H-M   'P 1'
#
loop_
_entity.id
_entity.type
_entity.pdbx_description
1 polymer ?
#
loop_
_entity_poly.entity_id
_entity_poly.type
_entity_poly.pdbx_seq_one_letter_code
_entity_poly.pdbx_strand_id
1 'polypeptide(L)'
;DFGENKVQEARSKWLEIKKKNPYINLHMIGKLQSNKAKDAVQLFDYIHSLDNLKLANNLARFEKIFNKKLKYFIQVNIENEKKKNGIGIDLLDDFYYYCVRQLKINVIGLMAIPPNNGKEGIYFKKLMELNKLLGLKELSMGMSSDFKKALNYETTFVRIGSSIFGNRD
;
A
#
# COMPACT_ATOMS: atom_id res chain seq x y z
N ASP A 1 -9.36 -1.03 -11.13
CA ASP A 1 -8.66 -1.16 -9.84
C ASP A 1 -9.67 -1.12 -8.69
N PHE A 2 -9.60 -2.08 -7.77
CA PHE A 2 -10.48 -2.16 -6.60
C PHE A 2 -9.64 -2.33 -5.33
N GLY A 3 -9.99 -1.59 -4.28
CA GLY A 3 -9.28 -1.60 -3.00
C GLY A 3 -10.08 -2.31 -1.91
N GLU A 4 -9.40 -3.16 -1.12
CA GLU A 4 -9.98 -3.84 0.04
C GLU A 4 -9.14 -3.62 1.28
N ASN A 5 -9.81 -3.55 2.43
CA ASN A 5 -9.14 -3.30 3.72
C ASN A 5 -8.84 -4.58 4.51
N LYS A 6 -9.51 -5.69 4.23
CA LYS A 6 -9.37 -6.94 4.97
C LYS A 6 -9.31 -8.13 4.03
N VAL A 7 -8.32 -9.00 4.22
CA VAL A 7 -8.07 -10.16 3.36
C VAL A 7 -9.25 -11.14 3.35
N GLN A 8 -9.87 -11.42 4.50
CA GLN A 8 -10.98 -12.37 4.59
C GLN A 8 -12.22 -11.89 3.82
N GLU A 9 -12.61 -10.63 4.02
CA GLU A 9 -13.73 -10.00 3.30
C GLU A 9 -13.45 -9.96 1.80
N ALA A 10 -12.23 -9.60 1.42
CA ALA A 10 -11.81 -9.61 0.03
C ALA A 10 -11.89 -11.03 -0.59
N ARG A 11 -11.45 -12.06 0.13
CA ARG A 11 -11.45 -13.43 -0.38
C ARG A 11 -12.86 -13.94 -0.67
N SER A 12 -13.80 -13.72 0.25
CA SER A 12 -15.19 -14.14 0.05
C SER A 12 -15.86 -13.44 -1.14
N LYS A 13 -15.53 -12.17 -1.37
CA LYS A 13 -16.09 -11.34 -2.44
C LYS A 13 -15.44 -11.61 -3.80
N TRP A 14 -14.09 -11.62 -3.85
CA TRP A 14 -13.35 -11.48 -5.10
C TRP A 14 -12.87 -12.78 -5.71
N LEU A 15 -12.86 -13.90 -4.98
CA LEU A 15 -12.29 -15.15 -5.48
C LEU A 15 -12.94 -15.61 -6.79
N GLU A 16 -14.27 -15.64 -6.82
CA GLU A 16 -15.02 -16.05 -8.02
C GLU A 16 -15.09 -14.94 -9.08
N ILE A 17 -15.11 -13.67 -8.65
CA ILE A 17 -15.13 -12.54 -9.58
C ILE A 17 -13.82 -12.50 -10.39
N LYS A 18 -12.66 -12.64 -9.73
CA LYS A 18 -11.35 -12.63 -10.41
C LYS A 18 -11.15 -13.82 -11.34
N LYS A 19 -11.67 -14.98 -11.02
CA LYS A 19 -11.64 -16.13 -11.95
C LYS A 19 -12.33 -15.83 -13.28
N LYS A 20 -13.46 -15.13 -13.23
CA LYS A 20 -14.23 -14.73 -14.42
C LYS A 20 -13.68 -13.47 -15.09
N ASN A 21 -12.94 -12.65 -14.37
CA ASN A 21 -12.45 -11.35 -14.82
C ASN A 21 -10.97 -11.16 -14.44
N PRO A 22 -10.04 -11.84 -15.13
CA PRO A 22 -8.62 -11.88 -14.77
C PRO A 22 -7.90 -10.52 -14.94
N TYR A 23 -8.50 -9.58 -15.67
CA TYR A 23 -7.99 -8.23 -15.87
C TYR A 23 -8.23 -7.26 -14.69
N ILE A 24 -9.00 -7.68 -13.69
CA ILE A 24 -9.23 -6.86 -12.49
C ILE A 24 -7.97 -6.85 -11.63
N ASN A 25 -7.46 -5.65 -11.36
CA ASN A 25 -6.43 -5.45 -10.35
C ASN A 25 -7.08 -5.24 -8.97
N LEU A 26 -6.66 -6.05 -8.00
CA LEU A 26 -7.13 -5.98 -6.63
C LEU A 26 -6.02 -5.49 -5.71
N HIS A 27 -6.30 -4.45 -4.94
CA HIS A 27 -5.35 -3.75 -4.07
C HIS A 27 -5.68 -3.99 -2.59
N MET A 28 -4.71 -4.47 -1.82
CA MET A 28 -4.78 -4.47 -0.36
C MET A 28 -4.35 -3.10 0.14
N ILE A 29 -5.31 -2.30 0.62
CA ILE A 29 -5.07 -0.92 1.07
C ILE A 29 -5.17 -0.74 2.59
N GLY A 30 -5.74 -1.71 3.30
CA GLY A 30 -5.78 -1.73 4.76
C GLY A 30 -4.56 -2.42 5.37
N LYS A 31 -4.45 -2.38 6.70
CA LYS A 31 -3.37 -3.03 7.45
C LYS A 31 -3.35 -4.53 7.18
N LEU A 32 -2.21 -5.04 6.72
CA LEU A 32 -2.02 -6.46 6.46
C LEU A 32 -1.25 -7.13 7.61
N GLN A 33 -1.90 -8.08 8.27
CA GLN A 33 -1.24 -8.91 9.28
C GLN A 33 -0.31 -9.93 8.63
N SER A 34 0.87 -10.15 9.22
CA SER A 34 1.89 -11.05 8.66
C SER A 34 1.42 -12.51 8.51
N ASN A 35 0.49 -12.97 9.36
CA ASN A 35 -0.11 -14.32 9.26
C ASN A 35 -1.12 -14.45 8.10
N LYS A 36 -1.54 -13.35 7.48
CA LYS A 36 -2.44 -13.31 6.31
C LYS A 36 -1.70 -13.16 4.98
N ALA A 37 -0.36 -13.09 5.01
CA ALA A 37 0.46 -12.91 3.82
C ALA A 37 0.22 -14.00 2.75
N LYS A 38 -0.01 -15.26 3.15
CA LYS A 38 -0.34 -16.36 2.24
C LYS A 38 -1.58 -16.06 1.40
N ASP A 39 -2.69 -15.74 2.08
CA ASP A 39 -3.96 -15.46 1.41
C ASP A 39 -3.87 -14.16 0.58
N ALA A 40 -3.12 -13.17 1.09
CA ALA A 40 -2.92 -11.92 0.37
C ALA A 40 -2.18 -12.12 -0.95
N VAL A 41 -1.08 -12.89 -0.97
CA VAL A 41 -0.35 -13.18 -2.22
C VAL A 41 -1.21 -13.93 -3.23
N GLN A 42 -2.07 -14.83 -2.79
CA GLN A 42 -2.96 -15.57 -3.72
C GLN A 42 -4.00 -14.66 -4.39
N LEU A 43 -4.52 -13.66 -3.67
CA LEU A 43 -5.69 -12.90 -4.09
C LEU A 43 -5.34 -11.56 -4.73
N PHE A 44 -4.42 -10.80 -4.13
CA PHE A 44 -4.13 -9.41 -4.52
C PHE A 44 -3.06 -9.32 -5.60
N ASP A 45 -3.06 -8.19 -6.29
CA ASP A 45 -2.06 -7.79 -7.29
C ASP A 45 -1.15 -6.69 -6.74
N TYR A 46 -1.69 -5.87 -5.81
CA TYR A 46 -0.97 -4.78 -5.14
C TYR A 46 -1.15 -4.85 -3.62
N ILE A 47 -0.10 -4.54 -2.88
CA ILE A 47 -0.12 -4.34 -1.43
C ILE A 47 0.37 -2.93 -1.13
N HIS A 48 -0.48 -2.10 -0.52
CA HIS A 48 -0.15 -0.70 -0.18
C HIS A 48 0.35 -0.52 1.26
N SER A 49 0.23 -1.54 2.08
CA SER A 49 0.48 -1.50 3.52
C SER A 49 1.70 -2.31 3.96
N LEU A 50 2.76 -2.31 3.14
CA LEU A 50 4.02 -2.96 3.50
C LEU A 50 4.76 -2.09 4.52
N ASP A 51 4.82 -2.52 5.79
CA ASP A 51 5.26 -1.68 6.90
C ASP A 51 6.19 -2.33 7.93
N ASN A 52 6.62 -3.60 7.71
CA ASN A 52 7.54 -4.26 8.63
C ASN A 52 8.26 -5.47 7.99
N LEU A 53 9.43 -5.81 8.54
CA LEU A 53 10.29 -6.90 8.06
C LEU A 53 9.60 -8.27 8.06
N LYS A 54 8.82 -8.60 9.10
CA LYS A 54 8.12 -9.88 9.21
C LYS A 54 7.11 -10.05 8.08
N LEU A 55 6.36 -8.99 7.77
CA LEU A 55 5.42 -8.99 6.66
C LEU A 55 6.15 -9.13 5.32
N ALA A 56 7.21 -8.35 5.09
CA ALA A 56 8.00 -8.38 3.86
C ALA A 56 8.57 -9.79 3.59
N ASN A 57 9.16 -10.42 4.61
CA ASN A 57 9.70 -11.77 4.50
C ASN A 57 8.62 -12.81 4.15
N ASN A 58 7.44 -12.73 4.80
CA ASN A 58 6.34 -13.64 4.52
C ASN A 58 5.81 -13.47 3.10
N LEU A 59 5.63 -12.23 2.64
CA LEU A 59 5.18 -11.94 1.27
C LEU A 59 6.17 -12.47 0.24
N ALA A 60 7.47 -12.19 0.39
CA ALA A 60 8.52 -12.69 -0.50
C ALA A 60 8.56 -14.24 -0.55
N ARG A 61 8.40 -14.89 0.62
CA ARG A 61 8.33 -16.35 0.70
C ARG A 61 7.15 -16.91 -0.07
N PHE A 62 5.95 -16.32 0.11
CA PHE A 62 4.76 -16.83 -0.56
C PHE A 62 4.72 -16.48 -2.05
N GLU A 63 5.32 -15.36 -2.49
CA GLU A 63 5.53 -15.10 -3.91
C GLU A 63 6.32 -16.23 -4.60
N LYS A 64 7.39 -16.71 -3.94
CA LYS A 64 8.19 -17.84 -4.45
C LYS A 64 7.37 -19.14 -4.50
N ILE A 65 6.61 -19.43 -3.42
CA ILE A 65 5.79 -20.66 -3.34
C ILE A 65 4.71 -20.70 -4.42
N PHE A 66 4.05 -19.56 -4.69
CA PHE A 66 2.95 -19.50 -5.66
C PHE A 66 3.40 -19.06 -7.06
N ASN A 67 4.70 -18.86 -7.28
CA ASN A 67 5.26 -18.33 -8.52
C ASN A 67 4.50 -17.07 -8.99
N LYS A 68 4.26 -16.14 -8.08
CA LYS A 68 3.51 -14.91 -8.32
C LYS A 68 4.37 -13.69 -7.96
N LYS A 69 4.18 -12.59 -8.67
CA LYS A 69 4.82 -11.31 -8.39
C LYS A 69 3.77 -10.24 -8.17
N LEU A 70 3.81 -9.61 -7.01
CA LEU A 70 2.94 -8.49 -6.66
C LEU A 70 3.70 -7.17 -6.82
N LYS A 71 2.96 -6.07 -6.79
CA LYS A 71 3.50 -4.72 -6.70
C LYS A 71 3.27 -4.17 -5.29
N TYR A 72 4.30 -3.55 -4.72
CA TYR A 72 4.28 -3.10 -3.33
C TYR A 72 4.47 -1.60 -3.20
N PHE A 73 3.70 -1.00 -2.29
CA PHE A 73 4.00 0.31 -1.72
C PHE A 73 4.47 0.13 -0.28
N ILE A 74 5.56 0.78 0.08
CA ILE A 74 5.96 0.89 1.47
C ILE A 74 5.09 1.95 2.14
N GLN A 75 4.38 1.56 3.20
CA GLN A 75 3.62 2.49 4.00
C GLN A 75 4.56 3.24 4.94
N VAL A 76 4.59 4.57 4.80
CA VAL A 76 5.44 5.47 5.59
C VAL A 76 4.62 6.12 6.71
N ASN A 77 5.14 6.09 7.93
CA ASN A 77 4.65 6.89 9.06
C ASN A 77 5.20 8.31 8.93
N ILE A 78 4.51 9.14 8.16
CA ILE A 78 5.02 10.44 7.72
C ILE A 78 5.18 11.47 8.84
N GLU A 79 4.47 11.30 9.94
CA GLU A 79 4.54 12.15 11.16
C GLU A 79 5.42 11.55 12.25
N ASN A 80 5.90 10.32 12.09
CA ASN A 80 6.66 9.58 13.09
C ASN A 80 5.92 9.39 14.43
N GLU A 81 4.60 9.22 14.37
CA GLU A 81 3.75 8.99 15.54
C GLU A 81 3.87 7.54 16.04
N LYS A 82 4.20 7.37 17.33
CA LYS A 82 4.44 6.03 17.95
C LYS A 82 3.30 5.02 17.81
N LYS A 83 2.07 5.45 17.55
CA LYS A 83 0.88 4.57 17.49
C LYS A 83 0.34 4.34 16.06
N LYS A 84 0.90 4.98 15.05
CA LYS A 84 0.47 4.82 13.66
C LYS A 84 1.23 3.71 12.93
N ASN A 85 0.57 3.08 11.97
CA ASN A 85 1.19 2.10 11.08
C ASN A 85 2.14 2.81 10.11
N GLY A 86 3.11 2.05 9.59
CA GLY A 86 4.08 2.53 8.63
C GLY A 86 5.50 2.50 9.19
N ILE A 87 6.47 2.44 8.28
CA ILE A 87 7.90 2.56 8.58
C ILE A 87 8.22 4.02 8.96
N GLY A 88 9.00 4.22 10.01
CA GLY A 88 9.59 5.52 10.33
C GLY A 88 10.48 6.01 9.19
N ILE A 89 10.54 7.32 9.00
CA ILE A 89 11.33 7.91 7.91
C ILE A 89 12.82 7.60 8.04
N ASP A 90 13.30 7.52 9.27
CA ASP A 90 14.67 7.15 9.65
C ASP A 90 15.06 5.72 9.25
N LEU A 91 14.10 4.82 9.14
CA LEU A 91 14.30 3.42 8.75
C LEU A 91 13.90 3.11 7.30
N LEU A 92 13.40 4.11 6.57
CA LEU A 92 12.82 3.91 5.25
C LEU A 92 13.82 3.38 4.23
N ASP A 93 15.01 3.96 4.17
CA ASP A 93 16.05 3.60 3.21
C ASP A 93 16.51 2.15 3.41
N ASP A 94 16.85 1.79 4.66
CA ASP A 94 17.29 0.44 5.01
C ASP A 94 16.21 -0.59 4.69
N PHE A 95 14.95 -0.28 5.02
CA PHE A 95 13.83 -1.17 4.75
C PHE A 95 13.58 -1.32 3.24
N TYR A 96 13.64 -0.23 2.47
CA TYR A 96 13.53 -0.28 1.01
C TYR A 96 14.61 -1.14 0.38
N TYR A 97 15.88 -0.90 0.72
CA TYR A 97 17.00 -1.70 0.18
C TYR A 97 16.92 -3.16 0.59
N TYR A 98 16.48 -3.45 1.81
CA TYR A 98 16.23 -4.83 2.23
C TYR A 98 15.16 -5.50 1.35
N CYS A 99 14.03 -4.84 1.14
CA CYS A 99 12.94 -5.37 0.30
C CYS A 99 13.39 -5.64 -1.15
N VAL A 100 14.10 -4.69 -1.76
CA VAL A 100 14.47 -4.77 -3.17
C VAL A 100 15.69 -5.68 -3.39
N ARG A 101 16.73 -5.55 -2.58
CA ARG A 101 18.00 -6.27 -2.83
C ARG A 101 18.03 -7.65 -2.20
N GLN A 102 17.54 -7.81 -0.96
CA GLN A 102 17.57 -9.09 -0.26
C GLN A 102 16.36 -9.96 -0.60
N LEU A 103 15.16 -9.39 -0.51
CA LEU A 103 13.92 -10.13 -0.75
C LEU A 103 13.54 -10.20 -2.24
N LYS A 104 14.04 -9.27 -3.06
CA LYS A 104 13.76 -9.15 -4.50
C LYS A 104 12.27 -9.01 -4.81
N ILE A 105 11.54 -8.33 -3.92
CA ILE A 105 10.13 -7.96 -4.15
C ILE A 105 10.02 -6.63 -4.91
N ASN A 106 8.96 -6.49 -5.67
CA ASN A 106 8.77 -5.36 -6.58
C ASN A 106 8.16 -4.16 -5.86
N VAL A 107 8.97 -3.37 -5.17
CA VAL A 107 8.54 -2.09 -4.57
C VAL A 107 8.47 -1.04 -5.67
N ILE A 108 7.28 -0.50 -5.92
CA ILE A 108 7.02 0.47 -7.00
C ILE A 108 6.84 1.90 -6.49
N GLY A 109 6.59 2.09 -5.21
CA GLY A 109 6.31 3.41 -4.66
C GLY A 109 6.13 3.44 -3.15
N LEU A 110 5.82 4.63 -2.65
CA LEU A 110 5.48 4.87 -1.25
C LEU A 110 3.98 5.13 -1.06
N MET A 111 3.48 4.83 0.13
CA MET A 111 2.12 5.12 0.56
C MET A 111 2.11 5.85 1.89
N ALA A 112 1.22 6.82 2.07
CA ALA A 112 0.92 7.38 3.38
C ALA A 112 -0.57 7.68 3.56
N ILE A 113 -0.97 7.68 4.84
CA ILE A 113 -2.26 8.17 5.32
C ILE A 113 -1.95 9.27 6.33
N PRO A 114 -1.84 10.52 5.88
CA PRO A 114 -1.56 11.62 6.79
C PRO A 114 -2.73 11.88 7.75
N PRO A 115 -2.50 12.56 8.87
CA PRO A 115 -3.58 13.02 9.71
C PRO A 115 -4.42 14.09 8.98
N ASN A 116 -5.71 14.11 9.27
CA ASN A 116 -6.62 15.13 8.76
C ASN A 116 -6.60 16.34 9.70
N ASN A 117 -5.58 17.17 9.59
CA ASN A 117 -5.32 18.32 10.50
C ASN A 117 -5.12 19.65 9.75
N GLY A 118 -5.50 19.70 8.46
CA GLY A 118 -5.33 20.87 7.60
C GLY A 118 -3.94 21.01 6.99
N LYS A 119 -2.98 20.16 7.38
CA LYS A 119 -1.57 20.18 6.91
C LYS A 119 -1.26 19.08 5.91
N GLU A 120 -2.28 18.43 5.31
CA GLU A 120 -2.12 17.28 4.42
C GLU A 120 -1.12 17.56 3.28
N GLY A 121 -1.13 18.79 2.73
CA GLY A 121 -0.21 19.20 1.66
C GLY A 121 1.26 19.11 2.05
N ILE A 122 1.62 19.41 3.31
CA ILE A 122 2.99 19.28 3.81
C ILE A 122 3.41 17.81 3.80
N TYR A 123 2.54 16.91 4.23
CA TYR A 123 2.81 15.47 4.27
C TYR A 123 2.89 14.88 2.86
N PHE A 124 2.01 15.30 1.94
CA PHE A 124 2.06 14.86 0.54
C PHE A 124 3.35 15.30 -0.15
N LYS A 125 3.78 16.55 0.06
CA LYS A 125 5.06 17.04 -0.45
C LYS A 125 6.22 16.21 0.10
N LYS A 126 6.25 15.98 1.40
CA LYS A 126 7.30 15.18 2.04
C LYS A 126 7.35 13.75 1.50
N LEU A 127 6.19 13.09 1.31
CA LEU A 127 6.15 11.74 0.75
C LEU A 127 6.65 11.72 -0.70
N MET A 128 6.27 12.70 -1.50
CA MET A 128 6.74 12.87 -2.88
C MET A 128 8.26 13.02 -2.93
N GLU A 129 8.85 13.85 -2.07
CA GLU A 129 10.30 14.05 -1.99
C GLU A 129 11.03 12.75 -1.61
N LEU A 130 10.54 12.02 -0.60
CA LEU A 130 11.10 10.70 -0.21
C LEU A 130 11.01 9.68 -1.35
N ASN A 131 9.89 9.66 -2.07
CA ASN A 131 9.69 8.76 -3.21
C ASN A 131 10.71 9.04 -4.34
N LYS A 132 10.96 10.33 -4.63
CA LYS A 132 11.96 10.76 -5.61
C LYS A 132 13.39 10.40 -5.19
N LEU A 133 13.72 10.56 -3.92
CA LEU A 133 15.05 10.18 -3.38
C LEU A 133 15.33 8.69 -3.57
N LEU A 134 14.32 7.83 -3.41
CA LEU A 134 14.43 6.39 -3.67
C LEU A 134 14.35 6.00 -5.16
N GLY A 135 14.15 6.95 -6.06
CA GLY A 135 13.99 6.71 -7.49
C GLY A 135 12.70 5.96 -7.85
N LEU A 136 11.69 6.01 -6.98
CA LEU A 136 10.40 5.35 -7.18
C LEU A 136 9.45 6.22 -8.02
N LYS A 137 8.54 5.55 -8.76
CA LYS A 137 7.66 6.23 -9.72
C LYS A 137 6.23 6.41 -9.24
N GLU A 138 5.76 5.51 -8.38
CA GLU A 138 4.37 5.47 -7.99
C GLU A 138 4.16 6.07 -6.58
N LEU A 139 3.04 6.77 -6.38
CA LEU A 139 2.65 7.35 -5.11
C LEU A 139 1.20 7.01 -4.78
N SER A 140 0.98 6.40 -3.63
CA SER A 140 -0.36 6.09 -3.12
C SER A 140 -0.71 7.02 -1.95
N MET A 141 -1.41 8.10 -2.24
CA MET A 141 -1.86 9.07 -1.24
C MET A 141 -3.14 9.78 -1.72
N GLY A 142 -3.91 10.34 -0.77
CA GLY A 142 -5.20 10.94 -1.03
C GLY A 142 -6.36 9.95 -0.89
N MET A 143 -7.31 10.33 -0.04
CA MET A 143 -8.56 9.63 0.22
C MET A 143 -9.75 10.54 -0.14
N SER A 144 -10.98 10.09 0.07
CA SER A 144 -12.20 10.82 -0.29
C SER A 144 -12.22 12.29 0.18
N SER A 145 -11.59 12.60 1.33
CA SER A 145 -11.56 13.95 1.91
C SER A 145 -10.48 14.86 1.33
N ASP A 146 -9.36 14.30 0.83
CA ASP A 146 -8.15 15.08 0.53
C ASP A 146 -7.48 14.74 -0.82
N PHE A 147 -8.07 13.83 -1.63
CA PHE A 147 -7.48 13.42 -2.90
C PHE A 147 -7.24 14.59 -3.86
N LYS A 148 -8.12 15.61 -3.87
CA LYS A 148 -7.93 16.80 -4.70
C LYS A 148 -6.64 17.56 -4.35
N LYS A 149 -6.29 17.61 -3.06
CA LYS A 149 -5.02 18.18 -2.61
C LYS A 149 -3.85 17.30 -3.03
N ALA A 150 -3.99 15.97 -2.91
CA ALA A 150 -2.93 15.01 -3.27
C ALA A 150 -2.55 15.08 -4.75
N LEU A 151 -3.49 15.38 -5.66
CA LEU A 151 -3.23 15.53 -7.10
C LEU A 151 -2.17 16.60 -7.42
N ASN A 152 -1.99 17.60 -6.56
CA ASN A 152 -0.95 18.62 -6.73
C ASN A 152 0.48 18.12 -6.40
N TYR A 153 0.62 16.88 -5.92
CA TYR A 153 1.89 16.29 -5.44
C TYR A 153 2.22 14.98 -6.16
N GLU A 154 1.92 14.88 -7.44
CA GLU A 154 2.28 13.75 -8.31
C GLU A 154 1.72 12.39 -7.84
N THR A 155 0.60 12.36 -7.12
CA THR A 155 -0.02 11.09 -6.74
C THR A 155 -0.45 10.31 -7.97
N THR A 156 -0.15 9.01 -8.00
CA THR A 156 -0.54 8.10 -9.09
C THR A 156 -1.68 7.17 -8.70
N PHE A 157 -1.88 6.97 -7.39
CA PHE A 157 -2.98 6.18 -6.82
C PHE A 157 -3.72 6.96 -5.74
N VAL A 158 -5.01 7.21 -5.95
CA VAL A 158 -5.93 7.74 -4.92
C VAL A 158 -6.83 6.61 -4.42
N ARG A 159 -7.24 6.68 -3.15
CA ARG A 159 -8.07 5.66 -2.49
C ARG A 159 -9.44 6.24 -2.14
N ILE A 160 -10.37 6.15 -3.06
CA ILE A 160 -11.69 6.75 -2.93
C ILE A 160 -12.71 5.66 -2.59
N GLY A 161 -13.38 5.80 -1.47
CA GLY A 161 -14.41 4.88 -0.99
C GLY A 161 -15.74 5.59 -0.75
N SER A 162 -15.85 6.35 0.33
CA SER A 162 -17.11 6.98 0.75
C SER A 162 -17.73 7.91 -0.29
N SER A 163 -16.92 8.56 -1.11
CA SER A 163 -17.42 9.43 -2.21
C SER A 163 -18.05 8.65 -3.38
N ILE A 164 -17.83 7.33 -3.48
CA ILE A 164 -18.39 6.47 -4.53
C ILE A 164 -19.47 5.54 -3.95
N PHE A 165 -19.20 4.92 -2.80
CA PHE A 165 -20.03 3.86 -2.22
C PHE A 165 -20.90 4.32 -1.04
N GLY A 166 -20.82 5.58 -0.63
CA GLY A 166 -21.48 6.08 0.56
C GLY A 166 -20.71 5.80 1.86
N ASN A 167 -21.29 6.24 2.97
CA ASN A 167 -20.77 5.93 4.30
C ASN A 167 -20.98 4.43 4.61
N ARG A 168 -20.08 3.87 5.41
CA ARG A 168 -20.28 2.53 5.96
C ARG A 168 -21.25 2.63 7.13
N ASP A 169 -22.29 1.83 7.10
CA ASP A 169 -23.15 1.57 8.26
C ASP A 169 -22.38 0.87 9.36
#